data_8f40c8590ad86efb41d80fd34d8ce13e
#
_entry.id   8f40c8590ad86efb41d80fd34d8ce13e
#
_cell.length_a   1.000
_cell.length_b   1.000
_cell.length_c   1.000
_cell.angle_alpha   90.00
_cell.angle_beta   90.00
_cell.angle_gamma   90.00
#
_symmetry.space_group_name_H-M   'P 1'
#
loop_
_entity.id
_entity.type
_entity.pdbx_description
1 polymer ?
#
loop_
_entity_poly.entity_id
_entity_poly.type
_entity_poly.pdbx_seq_one_letter_code
_entity_poly.pdbx_strand_id
1 'polypeptide(L)'
;MVPAAYLVALVAMFFTAMSYGRMASAFPVAGSAYSYVRKAISPKLGFIAGWAVLLDYLFLPMAIWLIGAAYLNSAFPAVPQWVWVLAFIGITSAINIVGLKLANGINALLMLVQFLVLIAFVALCVHYVGGDASTPLWSVKPFFNGDMQMPLIMSGAAIACYSFLGFDAVSTLTEETRDPRRTIPRAIMLITLIGGLIFVGVSYFVQIAHPSFQFDSVD
;
A
#
# COMPACT_ATOMS: atom_id res chain seq x y z
N MET A 1 -7.35 8.46 -15.66
CA MET A 1 -6.99 7.06 -15.97
C MET A 1 -6.24 6.36 -14.84
N VAL A 2 -6.41 6.85 -13.63
CA VAL A 2 -5.75 6.30 -12.43
C VAL A 2 -6.12 4.82 -12.18
N PRO A 3 -7.41 4.40 -12.34
CA PRO A 3 -7.78 2.99 -12.14
C PRO A 3 -7.07 2.02 -13.11
N ALA A 4 -6.85 2.46 -14.36
CA ALA A 4 -6.11 1.64 -15.34
C ALA A 4 -4.63 1.47 -14.92
N ALA A 5 -3.99 2.52 -14.39
CA ALA A 5 -2.65 2.45 -13.85
C ALA A 5 -2.56 1.49 -12.65
N TYR A 6 -3.51 1.55 -11.72
CA TYR A 6 -3.58 0.59 -10.61
C TYR A 6 -3.86 -0.83 -11.06
N LEU A 7 -4.65 -1.03 -12.11
CA LEU A 7 -4.88 -2.38 -12.66
C LEU A 7 -3.60 -2.98 -13.24
N VAL A 8 -2.82 -2.19 -14.00
CA VAL A 8 -1.52 -2.60 -14.54
C VAL A 8 -0.54 -2.89 -13.40
N ALA A 9 -0.47 -2.02 -12.39
CA ALA A 9 0.35 -2.22 -11.21
C ALA A 9 -0.04 -3.50 -10.45
N LEU A 10 -1.34 -3.76 -10.26
CA LEU A 10 -1.84 -4.97 -9.62
C LEU A 10 -1.36 -6.23 -10.35
N VAL A 11 -1.48 -6.25 -11.69
CA VAL A 11 -1.01 -7.40 -12.49
C VAL A 11 0.49 -7.62 -12.30
N ALA A 12 1.31 -6.56 -12.39
CA ALA A 12 2.76 -6.65 -12.21
C ALA A 12 3.12 -7.14 -10.80
N MET A 13 2.49 -6.53 -9.78
CA MET A 13 2.75 -6.88 -8.37
C MET A 13 2.22 -8.27 -8.00
N PHE A 14 1.16 -8.74 -8.66
CA PHE A 14 0.67 -10.11 -8.44
C PHE A 14 1.68 -11.17 -8.92
N PHE A 15 2.34 -10.96 -10.05
CA PHE A 15 3.44 -11.82 -10.50
C PHE A 15 4.62 -11.80 -9.51
N THR A 16 4.94 -10.62 -8.99
CA THR A 16 5.96 -10.47 -7.93
C THR A 16 5.55 -11.24 -6.67
N ALA A 17 4.31 -11.07 -6.21
CA ALA A 17 3.76 -11.77 -5.06
C ALA A 17 3.76 -13.31 -5.24
N MET A 18 3.44 -13.80 -6.45
CA MET A 18 3.55 -15.23 -6.77
C MET A 18 4.98 -15.74 -6.64
N SER A 19 5.96 -14.95 -7.09
CA SER A 19 7.39 -15.31 -6.99
C SER A 19 7.82 -15.38 -5.52
N TYR A 20 7.47 -14.37 -4.72
CA TYR A 20 7.70 -14.38 -3.27
C TYR A 20 6.99 -15.54 -2.57
N GLY A 21 5.75 -15.84 -2.93
CA GLY A 21 5.00 -16.96 -2.38
C GLY A 21 5.68 -18.31 -2.65
N ARG A 22 6.21 -18.53 -3.86
CA ARG A 22 6.98 -19.74 -4.20
C ARG A 22 8.28 -19.83 -3.40
N MET A 23 8.97 -18.70 -3.23
CA MET A 23 10.21 -18.66 -2.44
C MET A 23 9.92 -18.90 -0.95
N ALA A 24 8.84 -18.34 -0.40
CA ALA A 24 8.41 -18.57 0.97
C ALA A 24 8.03 -20.03 1.24
N SER A 25 7.40 -20.71 0.27
CA SER A 25 7.14 -22.16 0.37
C SER A 25 8.43 -23.00 0.36
N ALA A 26 9.40 -22.63 -0.50
CA ALA A 26 10.65 -23.34 -0.63
C ALA A 26 11.58 -23.11 0.58
N PHE A 27 11.62 -21.89 1.07
CA PHE A 27 12.46 -21.44 2.17
C PHE A 27 11.62 -20.75 3.26
N PRO A 28 10.92 -21.51 4.12
CA PRO A 28 10.03 -20.96 5.14
C PRO A 28 10.84 -20.44 6.35
N VAL A 29 11.57 -19.36 6.13
CA VAL A 29 12.39 -18.68 7.13
C VAL A 29 12.12 -17.19 7.06
N ALA A 30 12.20 -16.52 8.19
CA ALA A 30 12.14 -15.06 8.23
C ALA A 30 13.32 -14.43 7.45
N GLY A 31 13.11 -13.21 6.94
CA GLY A 31 14.16 -12.44 6.28
C GLY A 31 13.87 -12.06 4.83
N SER A 32 12.64 -12.32 4.33
CA SER A 32 12.16 -11.87 3.01
C SER A 32 13.17 -12.09 1.89
N ALA A 33 13.36 -11.14 0.99
CA ALA A 33 14.25 -11.22 -0.17
C ALA A 33 15.70 -11.57 0.20
N TYR A 34 16.20 -11.11 1.36
CA TYR A 34 17.54 -11.48 1.84
C TYR A 34 17.74 -12.99 1.89
N SER A 35 16.82 -13.68 2.59
CA SER A 35 16.92 -15.13 2.79
C SER A 35 16.76 -15.89 1.48
N TYR A 36 15.90 -15.43 0.59
CA TYR A 36 15.64 -16.05 -0.70
C TYR A 36 16.84 -15.93 -1.63
N VAL A 37 17.38 -14.71 -1.82
CA VAL A 37 18.55 -14.48 -2.68
C VAL A 37 19.79 -15.18 -2.16
N ARG A 38 20.00 -15.16 -0.83
CA ARG A 38 21.13 -15.83 -0.20
C ARG A 38 21.13 -17.34 -0.44
N LYS A 39 19.95 -17.97 -0.34
CA LYS A 39 19.82 -19.44 -0.48
C LYS A 39 19.70 -19.88 -1.93
N ALA A 40 19.02 -19.12 -2.79
CA ALA A 40 18.75 -19.50 -4.16
C ALA A 40 19.87 -19.11 -5.13
N ILE A 41 20.62 -18.04 -4.86
CA ILE A 41 21.60 -17.50 -5.81
C ILE A 41 23.00 -17.51 -5.19
N SER A 42 23.30 -16.60 -4.25
CA SER A 42 24.60 -16.55 -3.58
C SER A 42 24.56 -15.73 -2.29
N PRO A 43 25.46 -16.01 -1.31
CA PRO A 43 25.57 -15.22 -0.09
C PRO A 43 25.93 -13.75 -0.33
N LYS A 44 26.76 -13.46 -1.35
CA LYS A 44 27.17 -12.09 -1.70
C LYS A 44 26.00 -11.25 -2.20
N LEU A 45 25.21 -11.79 -3.13
CA LEU A 45 24.00 -11.12 -3.61
C LEU A 45 22.92 -11.04 -2.53
N GLY A 46 22.83 -12.06 -1.68
CA GLY A 46 21.97 -12.03 -0.50
C GLY A 46 22.31 -10.88 0.43
N PHE A 47 23.58 -10.58 0.66
CA PHE A 47 24.00 -9.43 1.47
C PHE A 47 23.51 -8.10 0.87
N ILE A 48 23.68 -7.91 -0.45
CA ILE A 48 23.20 -6.69 -1.14
C ILE A 48 21.68 -6.58 -1.05
N ALA A 49 20.95 -7.67 -1.30
CA ALA A 49 19.49 -7.71 -1.17
C ALA A 49 19.05 -7.40 0.28
N GLY A 50 19.74 -7.95 1.27
CA GLY A 50 19.48 -7.70 2.68
C GLY A 50 19.70 -6.24 3.07
N TRP A 51 20.76 -5.62 2.55
CA TRP A 51 21.01 -4.21 2.75
C TRP A 51 19.91 -3.33 2.15
N ALA A 52 19.45 -3.66 0.93
CA ALA A 52 18.34 -2.93 0.29
C ALA A 52 17.03 -3.06 1.09
N VAL A 53 16.69 -4.27 1.57
CA VAL A 53 15.51 -4.51 2.42
C VAL A 53 15.63 -3.76 3.75
N LEU A 54 16.82 -3.72 4.35
CA LEU A 54 17.06 -2.96 5.58
C LEU A 54 16.81 -1.46 5.36
N LEU A 55 17.29 -0.90 4.24
CA LEU A 55 17.06 0.49 3.89
C LEU A 55 15.58 0.79 3.69
N ASP A 56 14.85 -0.11 3.02
CA ASP A 56 13.39 0.01 2.84
C ASP A 56 12.68 0.08 4.18
N TYR A 57 12.94 -0.83 5.10
CA TYR A 57 12.34 -0.84 6.44
C TYR A 57 12.76 0.35 7.32
N LEU A 58 13.92 0.94 7.06
CA LEU A 58 14.37 2.14 7.75
C LEU A 58 13.70 3.40 7.22
N PHE A 59 13.63 3.56 5.89
CA PHE A 59 13.14 4.78 5.25
C PHE A 59 11.61 4.83 5.13
N LEU A 60 10.94 3.69 5.00
CA LEU A 60 9.49 3.64 4.84
C LEU A 60 8.73 4.30 6.02
N PRO A 61 9.02 3.99 7.29
CA PRO A 61 8.39 4.70 8.41
C PRO A 61 8.66 6.20 8.39
N MET A 62 9.89 6.62 8.04
CA MET A 62 10.25 8.04 7.95
C MET A 62 9.40 8.76 6.90
N ALA A 63 9.23 8.16 5.72
CA ALA A 63 8.40 8.70 4.66
C ALA A 63 6.93 8.82 5.10
N ILE A 64 6.39 7.79 5.76
CA ILE A 64 5.01 7.78 6.28
C ILE A 64 4.81 8.90 7.31
N TRP A 65 5.74 9.10 8.25
CA TRP A 65 5.65 10.17 9.25
C TRP A 65 5.71 11.56 8.62
N LEU A 66 6.57 11.75 7.60
CA LEU A 66 6.68 13.02 6.89
C LEU A 66 5.40 13.34 6.10
N ILE A 67 4.84 12.36 5.39
CA ILE A 67 3.59 12.50 4.65
C ILE A 67 2.43 12.78 5.62
N GLY A 68 2.30 12.02 6.69
CA GLY A 68 1.28 12.24 7.72
C GLY A 68 1.39 13.62 8.36
N ALA A 69 2.62 14.08 8.66
CA ALA A 69 2.87 15.40 9.21
C ALA A 69 2.50 16.52 8.21
N ALA A 70 2.73 16.33 6.91
CA ALA A 70 2.33 17.28 5.88
C ALA A 70 0.80 17.42 5.81
N TYR A 71 0.07 16.31 5.83
CA TYR A 71 -1.41 16.35 5.87
C TYR A 71 -1.95 17.05 7.13
N LEU A 72 -1.38 16.73 8.30
CA LEU A 72 -1.83 17.39 9.53
C LEU A 72 -1.44 18.86 9.58
N ASN A 73 -0.30 19.24 9.03
CA ASN A 73 0.07 20.65 8.91
C ASN A 73 -0.87 21.44 7.98
N SER A 74 -1.34 20.82 6.89
CA SER A 74 -2.35 21.41 6.01
C SER A 74 -3.69 21.60 6.73
N ALA A 75 -4.10 20.64 7.56
CA ALA A 75 -5.34 20.73 8.35
C ALA A 75 -5.23 21.69 9.55
N PHE A 76 -4.03 21.81 10.14
CA PHE A 76 -3.75 22.62 11.32
C PHE A 76 -2.51 23.51 11.10
N PRO A 77 -2.62 24.59 10.28
CA PRO A 77 -1.46 25.43 9.89
C PRO A 77 -0.77 26.13 11.06
N ALA A 78 -1.48 26.28 12.19
CA ALA A 78 -0.92 26.91 13.40
C ALA A 78 0.16 26.05 14.08
N VAL A 79 0.23 24.74 13.77
CA VAL A 79 1.19 23.81 14.38
C VAL A 79 2.30 23.52 13.38
N PRO A 80 3.56 23.80 13.69
CA PRO A 80 4.69 23.52 12.78
C PRO A 80 4.79 22.03 12.44
N GLN A 81 5.14 21.69 11.20
CA GLN A 81 5.20 20.32 10.70
C GLN A 81 6.12 19.40 11.54
N TRP A 82 7.24 19.92 12.04
CA TRP A 82 8.16 19.14 12.85
C TRP A 82 7.55 18.62 14.17
N VAL A 83 6.54 19.33 14.73
CA VAL A 83 5.82 18.88 15.93
C VAL A 83 5.06 17.61 15.64
N TRP A 84 4.39 17.53 14.49
CA TRP A 84 3.67 16.33 14.06
C TRP A 84 4.61 15.15 13.82
N VAL A 85 5.78 15.40 13.19
CA VAL A 85 6.80 14.35 13.00
C VAL A 85 7.26 13.79 14.34
N LEU A 86 7.60 14.65 15.31
CA LEU A 86 8.01 14.21 16.64
C LEU A 86 6.89 13.47 17.39
N ALA A 87 5.65 13.91 17.24
CA ALA A 87 4.49 13.23 17.82
C ALA A 87 4.32 11.83 17.24
N PHE A 88 4.40 11.65 15.92
CA PHE A 88 4.35 10.33 15.29
C PHE A 88 5.49 9.42 15.77
N ILE A 89 6.72 9.91 15.78
CA ILE A 89 7.87 9.15 16.28
C ILE A 89 7.65 8.75 17.73
N GLY A 90 7.29 9.69 18.60
CA GLY A 90 7.09 9.45 20.03
C GLY A 90 5.98 8.44 20.30
N ILE A 91 4.80 8.60 19.67
CA ILE A 91 3.65 7.71 19.85
C ILE A 91 3.97 6.30 19.35
N THR A 92 4.49 6.17 18.14
CA THR A 92 4.80 4.86 17.56
C THR A 92 5.90 4.14 18.34
N SER A 93 6.94 4.86 18.77
CA SER A 93 8.01 4.31 19.61
C SER A 93 7.47 3.86 20.97
N ALA A 94 6.66 4.67 21.63
CA ALA A 94 6.06 4.33 22.93
C ALA A 94 5.20 3.06 22.84
N ILE A 95 4.35 2.95 21.79
CA ILE A 95 3.52 1.77 21.55
C ILE A 95 4.38 0.51 21.38
N ASN A 96 5.46 0.62 20.60
CA ASN A 96 6.35 -0.53 20.35
C ASN A 96 7.15 -0.93 21.60
N ILE A 97 7.58 0.03 22.43
CA ILE A 97 8.30 -0.24 23.69
C ILE A 97 7.41 -0.97 24.70
N VAL A 98 6.12 -0.62 24.77
CA VAL A 98 5.17 -1.27 25.72
C VAL A 98 4.95 -2.75 25.36
N GLY A 99 5.06 -3.12 24.09
CA GLY A 99 5.10 -4.52 23.67
C GLY A 99 4.13 -4.89 22.54
N LEU A 100 4.42 -6.03 21.92
CA LEU A 100 3.74 -6.55 20.74
C LEU A 100 2.21 -6.72 20.89
N LYS A 101 1.74 -7.10 22.08
CA LYS A 101 0.29 -7.27 22.30
C LYS A 101 -0.47 -5.96 22.17
N LEU A 102 0.06 -4.88 22.75
CA LEU A 102 -0.53 -3.55 22.62
C LEU A 102 -0.42 -3.04 21.19
N ALA A 103 0.75 -3.19 20.57
CA ALA A 103 0.98 -2.79 19.17
C ALA A 103 0.00 -3.49 18.23
N ASN A 104 -0.19 -4.80 18.37
CA ASN A 104 -1.15 -5.57 17.56
C ASN A 104 -2.61 -5.14 17.80
N GLY A 105 -2.99 -4.86 19.05
CA GLY A 105 -4.33 -4.37 19.38
C GLY A 105 -4.61 -2.99 18.75
N ILE A 106 -3.67 -2.06 18.88
CA ILE A 106 -3.78 -0.73 18.27
C ILE A 106 -3.80 -0.83 16.74
N ASN A 107 -2.95 -1.67 16.15
CA ASN A 107 -2.95 -1.88 14.70
C ASN A 107 -4.29 -2.42 14.20
N ALA A 108 -4.89 -3.39 14.90
CA ALA A 108 -6.21 -3.92 14.54
C ALA A 108 -7.30 -2.85 14.63
N LEU A 109 -7.27 -2.00 15.66
CA LEU A 109 -8.19 -0.86 15.81
C LEU A 109 -8.01 0.15 14.68
N LEU A 110 -6.77 0.52 14.35
CA LEU A 110 -6.48 1.46 13.27
C LEU A 110 -6.90 0.89 11.92
N MET A 111 -6.70 -0.40 11.66
CA MET A 111 -7.21 -1.07 10.47
C MET A 111 -8.74 -0.99 10.37
N LEU A 112 -9.44 -1.26 11.48
CA LEU A 112 -10.90 -1.14 11.50
C LEU A 112 -11.35 0.28 11.16
N VAL A 113 -10.75 1.29 11.81
CA VAL A 113 -11.04 2.71 11.54
C VAL A 113 -10.75 3.04 10.07
N GLN A 114 -9.62 2.60 9.53
CA GLN A 114 -9.24 2.81 8.12
C GLN A 114 -10.28 2.21 7.17
N PHE A 115 -10.75 0.99 7.41
CA PHE A 115 -11.80 0.38 6.58
C PHE A 115 -13.13 1.11 6.69
N LEU A 116 -13.53 1.58 7.89
CA LEU A 116 -14.74 2.37 8.06
C LEU A 116 -14.66 3.71 7.30
N VAL A 117 -13.52 4.41 7.40
CA VAL A 117 -13.28 5.64 6.65
C VAL A 117 -13.32 5.38 5.14
N LEU A 118 -12.70 4.29 4.67
CA LEU A 118 -12.71 3.93 3.26
C LEU A 118 -14.13 3.63 2.75
N ILE A 119 -14.92 2.88 3.50
CA ILE A 119 -16.32 2.59 3.17
C ILE A 119 -17.15 3.88 3.15
N ALA A 120 -16.99 4.73 4.17
CA ALA A 120 -17.68 6.02 4.22
C ALA A 120 -17.30 6.90 3.02
N PHE A 121 -16.02 6.94 2.68
CA PHE A 121 -15.53 7.71 1.53
C PHE A 121 -16.14 7.22 0.21
N VAL A 122 -16.13 5.90 -0.04
CA VAL A 122 -16.75 5.32 -1.23
C VAL A 122 -18.25 5.59 -1.25
N ALA A 123 -18.93 5.46 -0.10
CA ALA A 123 -20.36 5.76 0.00
C ALA A 123 -20.67 7.22 -0.33
N LEU A 124 -19.84 8.16 0.13
CA LEU A 124 -19.96 9.58 -0.20
C LEU A 124 -19.73 9.83 -1.70
N CYS A 125 -18.74 9.20 -2.31
CA CYS A 125 -18.51 9.29 -3.76
C CYS A 125 -19.72 8.77 -4.54
N VAL A 126 -20.27 7.63 -4.15
CA VAL A 126 -21.46 7.04 -4.78
C VAL A 126 -22.69 7.96 -4.59
N HIS A 127 -22.87 8.52 -3.41
CA HIS A 127 -23.96 9.46 -3.14
C HIS A 127 -23.84 10.74 -3.98
N TYR A 128 -22.63 11.28 -4.06
CA TYR A 128 -22.34 12.49 -4.85
C TYR A 128 -22.64 12.26 -6.35
N VAL A 129 -22.14 11.16 -6.91
CA VAL A 129 -22.38 10.82 -8.32
C VAL A 129 -23.84 10.43 -8.56
N GLY A 130 -24.49 9.74 -7.62
CA GLY A 130 -25.90 9.34 -7.73
C GLY A 130 -26.88 10.52 -7.69
N GLY A 131 -26.46 11.67 -7.17
CA GLY A 131 -27.24 12.93 -7.19
C GLY A 131 -27.17 13.67 -8.53
N ASP A 132 -26.22 13.32 -9.39
CA ASP A 132 -26.07 13.91 -10.75
C ASP A 132 -26.53 12.91 -11.82
N ALA A 133 -27.72 13.16 -12.39
CA ALA A 133 -28.31 12.30 -13.42
C ALA A 133 -27.47 12.22 -14.71
N SER A 134 -26.47 13.09 -14.88
CA SER A 134 -25.60 13.14 -16.05
C SER A 134 -24.43 12.16 -15.99
N THR A 135 -24.08 11.66 -14.78
CA THR A 135 -22.90 10.85 -14.57
C THR A 135 -23.29 9.40 -14.20
N PRO A 136 -23.14 8.42 -15.10
CA PRO A 136 -23.49 7.04 -14.77
C PRO A 136 -22.50 6.46 -13.74
N LEU A 137 -23.02 5.83 -12.68
CA LEU A 137 -22.22 5.12 -11.66
C LEU A 137 -21.34 4.01 -12.26
N TRP A 138 -21.80 3.41 -13.36
CA TRP A 138 -21.07 2.37 -14.09
C TRP A 138 -20.60 2.93 -15.44
N SER A 139 -19.31 3.21 -15.53
CA SER A 139 -18.69 3.74 -16.74
C SER A 139 -17.35 3.05 -17.00
N VAL A 140 -17.06 2.76 -18.26
CA VAL A 140 -15.75 2.24 -18.67
C VAL A 140 -14.74 3.37 -18.88
N LYS A 141 -15.22 4.63 -18.96
CA LYS A 141 -14.37 5.80 -19.21
C LYS A 141 -13.17 5.97 -18.25
N PRO A 142 -13.24 5.63 -16.93
CA PRO A 142 -12.09 5.69 -16.04
C PRO A 142 -10.96 4.74 -16.43
N PHE A 143 -11.29 3.64 -17.12
CA PHE A 143 -10.31 2.65 -17.59
C PHE A 143 -9.86 2.90 -19.02
N PHE A 144 -10.82 3.25 -19.91
CA PHE A 144 -10.58 3.42 -21.35
C PHE A 144 -11.32 4.66 -21.85
N ASN A 145 -10.60 5.63 -22.36
CA ASN A 145 -11.15 6.79 -23.06
C ASN A 145 -10.33 7.08 -24.32
N GLY A 146 -10.85 7.96 -25.20
CA GLY A 146 -10.22 8.33 -26.48
C GLY A 146 -8.86 9.06 -26.34
N ASP A 147 -8.60 9.66 -25.16
CA ASP A 147 -7.38 10.41 -24.87
C ASP A 147 -6.31 9.54 -24.16
N MET A 148 -6.48 8.22 -24.20
CA MET A 148 -5.62 7.28 -23.53
C MET A 148 -4.21 7.30 -24.11
N GLN A 149 -3.23 7.69 -23.28
CA GLN A 149 -1.81 7.66 -23.62
C GLN A 149 -1.12 6.53 -22.83
N MET A 150 -0.75 5.46 -23.50
CA MET A 150 -0.09 4.31 -22.87
C MET A 150 1.15 4.67 -22.05
N PRO A 151 2.04 5.59 -22.50
CA PRO A 151 3.18 6.00 -21.68
C PRO A 151 2.78 6.61 -20.34
N LEU A 152 1.72 7.39 -20.28
CA LEU A 152 1.21 7.99 -19.03
C LEU A 152 0.63 6.92 -18.08
N ILE A 153 -0.05 5.92 -18.63
CA ILE A 153 -0.57 4.80 -17.83
C ILE A 153 0.59 3.99 -17.25
N MET A 154 1.63 3.70 -18.04
CA MET A 154 2.81 2.97 -17.58
C MET A 154 3.57 3.77 -16.50
N SER A 155 3.73 5.08 -16.69
CA SER A 155 4.32 5.96 -15.68
C SER A 155 3.48 5.98 -14.39
N GLY A 156 2.17 6.13 -14.52
CA GLY A 156 1.24 6.04 -13.39
C GLY A 156 1.27 4.68 -12.69
N ALA A 157 1.37 3.59 -13.46
CA ALA A 157 1.47 2.24 -12.91
C ALA A 157 2.77 2.04 -12.13
N ALA A 158 3.90 2.59 -12.60
CA ALA A 158 5.16 2.55 -11.88
C ALA A 158 5.05 3.25 -10.52
N ILE A 159 4.38 4.40 -10.46
CA ILE A 159 4.08 5.10 -9.20
C ILE A 159 3.10 4.30 -8.35
N ALA A 160 2.04 3.73 -8.95
CA ALA A 160 1.05 2.93 -8.24
C ALA A 160 1.64 1.66 -7.62
N CYS A 161 2.71 1.09 -8.17
CA CYS A 161 3.43 -0.03 -7.55
C CYS A 161 3.95 0.31 -6.14
N TYR A 162 4.22 1.59 -5.86
CA TYR A 162 4.62 2.06 -4.53
C TYR A 162 3.54 1.79 -3.46
N SER A 163 2.27 1.83 -3.84
CA SER A 163 1.15 1.54 -2.93
C SER A 163 1.12 0.08 -2.44
N PHE A 164 1.83 -0.81 -3.11
CA PHE A 164 1.93 -2.23 -2.74
C PHE A 164 3.11 -2.55 -1.83
N LEU A 165 3.94 -1.57 -1.45
CA LEU A 165 5.06 -1.80 -0.54
C LEU A 165 4.59 -2.43 0.77
N GLY A 166 5.40 -3.35 1.30
CA GLY A 166 5.10 -4.05 2.54
C GLY A 166 4.32 -5.37 2.36
N PHE A 167 3.90 -5.77 1.14
CA PHE A 167 3.23 -7.06 0.91
C PHE A 167 4.09 -8.25 1.35
N ASP A 168 5.41 -8.12 1.33
CA ASP A 168 6.39 -9.13 1.71
C ASP A 168 6.66 -9.16 3.22
N ALA A 169 6.27 -8.12 3.97
CA ALA A 169 6.46 -8.03 5.42
C ALA A 169 5.82 -9.21 6.17
N VAL A 170 4.76 -9.81 5.62
CA VAL A 170 4.17 -11.05 6.15
C VAL A 170 5.19 -12.18 6.26
N SER A 171 6.21 -12.22 5.38
CA SER A 171 7.25 -13.24 5.42
C SER A 171 8.14 -13.16 6.67
N THR A 172 8.18 -12.01 7.35
CA THR A 172 8.91 -11.85 8.63
C THR A 172 8.24 -12.61 9.77
N LEU A 173 6.94 -12.87 9.67
CA LEU A 173 6.15 -13.62 10.66
C LEU A 173 6.20 -15.14 10.45
N THR A 174 7.07 -15.63 9.58
CA THR A 174 7.16 -17.05 9.21
C THR A 174 7.39 -17.95 10.43
N GLU A 175 8.22 -17.53 11.39
CA GLU A 175 8.57 -18.30 12.57
C GLU A 175 7.45 -18.36 13.62
N GLU A 176 6.52 -17.40 13.59
CA GLU A 176 5.35 -17.33 14.48
C GLU A 176 4.10 -17.97 13.87
N THR A 177 4.16 -18.36 12.59
CA THR A 177 3.01 -18.82 11.82
C THR A 177 2.89 -20.36 11.86
N ARG A 178 1.67 -20.85 12.10
CA ARG A 178 1.37 -22.28 11.94
C ARG A 178 1.35 -22.65 10.45
N ASP A 179 2.02 -23.73 10.07
CA ASP A 179 2.17 -24.21 8.69
C ASP A 179 2.64 -23.09 7.72
N PRO A 180 3.83 -22.51 7.96
CA PRO A 180 4.27 -21.32 7.22
C PRO A 180 4.42 -21.59 5.71
N ARG A 181 4.72 -22.84 5.31
CA ARG A 181 4.84 -23.23 3.89
C ARG A 181 3.57 -23.01 3.09
N ARG A 182 2.40 -23.06 3.72
CA ARG A 182 1.10 -22.86 3.07
C ARG A 182 0.50 -21.51 3.41
N THR A 183 0.62 -21.06 4.66
CA THR A 183 -0.03 -19.85 5.15
C THR A 183 0.62 -18.59 4.59
N ILE A 184 1.96 -18.47 4.65
CA ILE A 184 2.66 -17.28 4.19
C ILE A 184 2.47 -17.01 2.68
N PRO A 185 2.64 -18.00 1.76
CA PRO A 185 2.40 -17.75 0.34
C PRO A 185 0.97 -17.31 0.03
N ARG A 186 -0.01 -17.90 0.68
CA ARG A 186 -1.41 -17.50 0.51
C ARG A 186 -1.67 -16.09 1.03
N ALA A 187 -1.11 -15.74 2.19
CA ALA A 187 -1.24 -14.41 2.76
C ALA A 187 -0.63 -13.35 1.84
N ILE A 188 0.57 -13.55 1.32
CA ILE A 188 1.24 -12.66 0.36
C ILE A 188 0.35 -12.41 -0.87
N MET A 189 -0.16 -13.49 -1.49
CA MET A 189 -1.01 -13.38 -2.67
C MET A 189 -2.35 -12.69 -2.37
N LEU A 190 -2.98 -13.02 -1.23
CA LEU A 190 -4.27 -12.42 -0.84
C LEU A 190 -4.12 -10.94 -0.51
N ILE A 191 -3.08 -10.54 0.21
CA ILE A 191 -2.81 -9.13 0.54
C ILE A 191 -2.62 -8.33 -0.73
N THR A 192 -1.81 -8.82 -1.67
CA THR A 192 -1.59 -8.15 -2.94
C THR A 192 -2.86 -8.05 -3.77
N LEU A 193 -3.64 -9.13 -3.87
CA LEU A 193 -4.87 -9.16 -4.67
C LEU A 193 -5.95 -8.28 -4.05
N ILE A 194 -6.25 -8.46 -2.76
CA ILE A 194 -7.30 -7.70 -2.07
C ILE A 194 -6.93 -6.22 -1.99
N GLY A 195 -5.69 -5.91 -1.60
CA GLY A 195 -5.18 -4.54 -1.55
C GLY A 195 -5.26 -3.86 -2.93
N GLY A 196 -4.81 -4.54 -3.96
CA GLY A 196 -4.88 -4.02 -5.32
C GLY A 196 -6.31 -3.82 -5.82
N LEU A 197 -7.24 -4.72 -5.52
CA LEU A 197 -8.66 -4.54 -5.85
C LEU A 197 -9.27 -3.34 -5.12
N ILE A 198 -8.88 -3.11 -3.86
CA ILE A 198 -9.29 -1.92 -3.11
C ILE A 198 -8.75 -0.66 -3.78
N PHE A 199 -7.47 -0.63 -4.16
CA PHE A 199 -6.87 0.54 -4.83
C PHE A 199 -7.55 0.83 -6.18
N VAL A 200 -7.81 -0.20 -7.00
CA VAL A 200 -8.55 -0.07 -8.26
C VAL A 200 -9.97 0.45 -7.99
N GLY A 201 -10.68 -0.12 -7.02
CA GLY A 201 -12.05 0.28 -6.69
C GLY A 201 -12.14 1.73 -6.19
N VAL A 202 -11.28 2.10 -5.23
CA VAL A 202 -11.27 3.47 -4.69
C VAL A 202 -10.91 4.48 -5.77
N SER A 203 -9.85 4.22 -6.55
CA SER A 203 -9.45 5.12 -7.63
C SER A 203 -10.52 5.25 -8.71
N TYR A 204 -11.32 4.20 -8.94
CA TYR A 204 -12.48 4.24 -9.84
C TYR A 204 -13.55 5.21 -9.35
N PHE A 205 -13.96 5.12 -8.08
CA PHE A 205 -14.98 6.01 -7.53
C PHE A 205 -14.50 7.47 -7.44
N VAL A 206 -13.23 7.69 -7.10
CA VAL A 206 -12.62 9.03 -7.14
C VAL A 206 -12.64 9.60 -8.55
N GLN A 207 -12.26 8.83 -9.56
CA GLN A 207 -12.21 9.28 -10.94
C GLN A 207 -13.59 9.57 -11.53
N ILE A 208 -14.64 8.87 -11.09
CA ILE A 208 -16.02 9.16 -11.50
C ILE A 208 -16.53 10.43 -10.79
N ALA A 209 -16.25 10.57 -9.51
CA ALA A 209 -16.67 11.74 -8.73
C ALA A 209 -15.94 13.01 -9.18
N HIS A 210 -14.71 12.89 -9.66
CA HIS A 210 -13.89 14.02 -10.14
C HIS A 210 -13.24 13.70 -11.49
N PRO A 211 -13.98 13.87 -12.61
CA PRO A 211 -13.49 13.53 -13.96
C PRO A 211 -12.35 14.43 -14.45
N SER A 212 -12.23 15.65 -13.91
CA SER A 212 -11.18 16.60 -14.30
C SER A 212 -9.81 16.17 -13.78
N PHE A 213 -8.76 16.44 -14.57
CA PHE A 213 -7.35 16.22 -14.18
C PHE A 213 -6.69 17.47 -13.58
N GLN A 214 -7.48 18.54 -13.40
CA GLN A 214 -6.99 19.77 -12.80
C GLN A 214 -7.33 19.76 -11.31
N PHE A 215 -6.32 19.80 -10.48
CA PHE A 215 -6.42 19.98 -9.05
C PHE A 215 -6.03 21.43 -8.72
N ASP A 216 -6.78 22.07 -7.85
CA ASP A 216 -6.57 23.48 -7.48
C ASP A 216 -5.29 23.67 -6.63
N SER A 217 -4.77 22.59 -6.05
CA SER A 217 -3.48 22.53 -5.37
C SER A 217 -2.75 21.23 -5.68
N VAL A 218 -1.43 21.29 -5.77
CA VAL A 218 -0.53 20.14 -6.02
C VAL A 218 0.10 19.65 -4.71
N ASP A 219 -0.39 20.15 -3.57
CA ASP A 219 0.13 19.87 -2.23
C ASP A 219 -0.45 18.57 -1.63
#